data_a924a337ecbb6f644ab241734c30505d
#
_entry.id   a924a337ecbb6f644ab241734c30505d
#
_cell.length_a   1.000
_cell.length_b   1.000
_cell.length_c   1.000
_cell.angle_alpha   90.00
_cell.angle_beta   90.00
_cell.angle_gamma   90.00
#
_symmetry.space_group_name_H-M   'P 1'
#
loop_
_entity.id
_entity.type
_entity.pdbx_description
1 polymer ?
#
loop_
_entity_poly.entity_id
_entity_poly.type
_entity_poly.pdbx_seq_one_letter_code
_entity_poly.pdbx_strand_id
1 'polypeptide(L)'
;MTHATPLARLAAGALLATLSLQAGAAELGTYGDTWDIRERNLIAVLKDNLKQHFAGRSQADIERDMQKKAEDEAMRPPPVAGLTTARETHSRLFDPSFTVQRDIADQNGVVFAHKGQVVNPFDVIPVFDETLYFIDADDDRQIAWVKQQVPHTTTSRVILVNGNVRDSAEALGSRVWFDQTGNITKKFGITQVPAEVKQAPGKKLFLITEFGLPDR
;
A
#
# COMPACT_ATOMS: atom_id res chain seq x y z
N MET A 1 -35.43 64.57 43.89
CA MET A 1 -34.86 63.81 42.76
C MET A 1 -33.65 64.54 42.27
N THR A 2 -32.48 64.14 42.74
CA THR A 2 -31.18 64.77 42.43
C THR A 2 -30.60 64.13 41.19
N HIS A 3 -30.60 64.85 40.07
CA HIS A 3 -29.97 64.42 38.83
C HIS A 3 -28.44 64.54 38.97
N ALA A 4 -27.75 63.46 39.00
CA ALA A 4 -26.28 63.46 38.97
C ALA A 4 -25.80 64.01 37.61
N THR A 5 -24.89 64.96 37.65
CA THR A 5 -24.32 65.63 36.48
C THR A 5 -23.54 64.66 35.57
N PRO A 6 -23.49 64.91 34.28
CA PRO A 6 -22.79 64.04 33.35
C PRO A 6 -21.29 63.81 33.62
N LEU A 7 -20.65 64.80 34.28
CA LEU A 7 -19.26 64.70 34.72
C LEU A 7 -19.02 63.60 35.77
N ALA A 8 -19.99 63.42 36.70
CA ALA A 8 -19.88 62.33 37.71
C ALA A 8 -19.97 60.95 37.12
N ARG A 9 -20.71 60.76 36.01
CA ARG A 9 -20.80 59.51 35.30
C ARG A 9 -19.54 59.19 34.51
N LEU A 10 -18.89 60.19 33.93
CA LEU A 10 -17.59 60.03 33.24
C LEU A 10 -16.47 59.66 34.20
N ALA A 11 -16.44 60.30 35.42
CA ALA A 11 -15.45 59.98 36.44
C ALA A 11 -15.60 58.57 37.01
N ALA A 12 -16.84 58.07 37.18
CA ALA A 12 -17.10 56.71 37.65
C ALA A 12 -16.71 55.64 36.57
N GLY A 13 -16.93 55.95 35.30
CA GLY A 13 -16.51 55.05 34.17
C GLY A 13 -14.98 54.96 34.03
N ALA A 14 -14.28 56.05 34.21
CA ALA A 14 -12.80 56.12 34.18
C ALA A 14 -12.17 55.36 35.37
N LEU A 15 -12.80 55.40 36.55
CA LEU A 15 -12.31 54.71 37.75
C LEU A 15 -12.49 53.21 37.65
N LEU A 16 -13.59 52.71 37.01
CA LEU A 16 -13.80 51.28 36.72
C LEU A 16 -12.85 50.74 35.64
N ALA A 17 -12.50 51.55 34.65
CA ALA A 17 -11.55 51.16 33.60
C ALA A 17 -10.10 51.03 34.10
N THR A 18 -9.71 51.85 35.11
CA THR A 18 -8.36 51.77 35.70
C THR A 18 -8.19 50.57 36.66
N LEU A 19 -9.27 50.06 37.27
CA LEU A 19 -9.18 48.89 38.13
C LEU A 19 -9.03 47.57 37.34
N SER A 20 -9.44 47.55 36.09
CA SER A 20 -9.33 46.32 35.25
C SER A 20 -7.94 46.10 34.62
N LEU A 21 -7.04 47.09 34.71
CA LEU A 21 -5.67 46.94 34.16
C LEU A 21 -4.64 46.35 35.14
N GLN A 22 -5.05 46.04 36.38
CA GLN A 22 -4.14 45.44 37.38
C GLN A 22 -4.35 43.93 37.60
N ALA A 23 -4.99 43.22 36.67
CA ALA A 23 -4.90 41.77 36.64
C ALA A 23 -3.51 41.39 36.10
N GLY A 24 -2.48 41.60 36.90
CA GLY A 24 -1.17 41.01 36.65
C GLY A 24 -1.35 39.50 36.59
N ALA A 25 -0.97 38.87 35.49
CA ALA A 25 -0.86 37.42 35.42
C ALA A 25 0.15 37.02 36.53
N ALA A 26 -0.35 36.46 37.62
CA ALA A 26 0.51 35.84 38.61
C ALA A 26 1.17 34.64 37.91
N GLU A 27 2.50 34.66 37.78
CA GLU A 27 3.25 33.45 37.46
C GLU A 27 2.93 32.43 38.55
N LEU A 28 2.15 31.44 38.17
CA LEU A 28 1.83 30.31 39.03
C LEU A 28 3.06 29.42 39.16
N GLY A 29 4.11 29.81 39.73
CA GLY A 29 5.35 29.05 39.89
C GLY A 29 5.26 27.54 39.68
N THR A 30 6.35 26.86 39.54
CA THR A 30 6.40 25.41 39.42
C THR A 30 5.90 24.74 40.68
N TYR A 31 4.73 24.12 40.63
CA TYR A 31 4.14 23.35 41.73
C TYR A 31 4.53 21.87 41.58
N GLY A 32 5.23 21.35 42.58
CA GLY A 32 5.67 19.97 42.67
C GLY A 32 7.18 19.79 42.44
N ASP A 33 7.68 18.63 42.76
CA ASP A 33 9.08 18.26 42.57
C ASP A 33 9.38 18.18 41.06
N THR A 34 10.29 19.01 40.59
CA THR A 34 10.80 18.97 39.21
C THR A 34 11.96 17.99 39.16
N TRP A 35 11.82 17.00 38.30
CA TRP A 35 12.89 16.03 38.05
C TRP A 35 13.62 16.43 36.76
N ASP A 36 14.94 16.40 36.80
CA ASP A 36 15.75 16.59 35.60
C ASP A 36 15.43 15.49 34.55
N ILE A 37 15.03 15.90 33.34
CA ILE A 37 14.87 14.97 32.23
C ILE A 37 16.23 14.40 31.89
N ARG A 38 16.48 13.15 32.33
CA ARG A 38 17.71 12.40 32.06
C ARG A 38 17.68 11.69 30.70
N GLU A 39 16.61 11.86 29.94
CA GLU A 39 16.51 11.28 28.61
C GLU A 39 17.47 11.98 27.65
N ARG A 40 18.22 11.17 26.92
CA ARG A 40 19.12 11.69 25.89
C ARG A 40 18.26 12.31 24.78
N ASN A 41 18.66 13.49 24.30
CA ASN A 41 17.99 14.13 23.16
C ASN A 41 17.97 13.16 21.97
N LEU A 42 16.77 12.74 21.54
CA LEU A 42 16.58 11.76 20.47
C LEU A 42 17.31 12.16 19.19
N ILE A 43 17.31 13.47 18.86
CA ILE A 43 18.01 13.99 17.68
C ILE A 43 19.51 13.83 17.80
N ALA A 44 20.08 14.06 19.00
CA ALA A 44 21.50 13.86 19.24
C ALA A 44 21.88 12.37 19.13
N VAL A 45 21.09 11.49 19.73
CA VAL A 45 21.29 10.04 19.62
C VAL A 45 21.20 9.57 18.17
N LEU A 46 20.21 10.08 17.42
CA LEU A 46 20.05 9.73 16.00
C LEU A 46 21.25 10.22 15.17
N LYS A 47 21.74 11.44 15.41
CA LYS A 47 22.92 11.98 14.73
C LYS A 47 24.19 11.19 15.06
N ASP A 48 24.35 10.79 16.30
CA ASP A 48 25.51 9.97 16.72
C ASP A 48 25.47 8.58 16.11
N ASN A 49 24.31 7.93 16.09
CA ASN A 49 24.12 6.65 15.43
C ASN A 49 24.38 6.74 13.92
N LEU A 50 23.87 7.79 13.26
CA LEU A 50 24.16 8.05 11.84
C LEU A 50 25.66 8.24 11.60
N LYS A 51 26.33 9.07 12.41
CA LYS A 51 27.78 9.27 12.30
C LYS A 51 28.56 7.98 12.50
N GLN A 52 28.18 7.14 13.47
CA GLN A 52 28.83 5.85 13.70
C GLN A 52 28.58 4.88 12.55
N HIS A 53 27.35 4.82 12.03
CA HIS A 53 26.99 3.93 10.92
C HIS A 53 27.74 4.28 9.62
N PHE A 54 27.98 5.58 9.38
CA PHE A 54 28.66 6.07 8.18
C PHE A 54 30.14 6.44 8.42
N ALA A 55 30.68 6.17 9.62
CA ALA A 55 32.06 6.50 9.95
C ALA A 55 33.05 5.81 8.99
N GLY A 56 33.91 6.61 8.39
CA GLY A 56 34.95 6.12 7.46
C GLY A 56 34.47 5.84 6.04
N ARG A 57 33.18 6.14 5.71
CA ARG A 57 32.64 5.98 4.34
C ARG A 57 32.53 7.35 3.65
N SER A 58 32.96 7.40 2.38
CA SER A 58 32.75 8.60 1.57
C SER A 58 31.26 8.74 1.19
N GLN A 59 30.82 9.96 0.92
CA GLN A 59 29.46 10.19 0.42
C GLN A 59 29.19 9.41 -0.87
N ALA A 60 30.16 9.33 -1.76
CA ALA A 60 30.04 8.57 -3.01
C ALA A 60 29.87 7.06 -2.77
N ASP A 61 30.49 6.48 -1.72
CA ASP A 61 30.30 5.08 -1.37
C ASP A 61 28.91 4.83 -0.80
N ILE A 62 28.43 5.75 0.04
CA ILE A 62 27.09 5.67 0.61
C ILE A 62 26.02 5.75 -0.51
N GLU A 63 26.15 6.70 -1.42
CA GLU A 63 25.24 6.87 -2.55
C GLU A 63 25.24 5.62 -3.45
N ARG A 64 26.42 5.07 -3.75
CA ARG A 64 26.55 3.85 -4.57
C ARG A 64 25.89 2.64 -3.91
N ASP A 65 26.10 2.46 -2.60
CA ASP A 65 25.51 1.35 -1.87
C ASP A 65 24.00 1.50 -1.75
N MET A 66 23.50 2.73 -1.52
CA MET A 66 22.05 3.00 -1.51
C MET A 66 21.42 2.75 -2.88
N GLN A 67 22.09 3.18 -3.95
CA GLN A 67 21.63 2.94 -5.32
C GLN A 67 21.61 1.44 -5.64
N LYS A 68 22.67 0.71 -5.31
CA LYS A 68 22.75 -0.73 -5.49
C LYS A 68 21.66 -1.45 -4.69
N LYS A 69 21.49 -1.10 -3.42
CA LYS A 69 20.45 -1.69 -2.59
C LYS A 69 19.05 -1.43 -3.14
N ALA A 70 18.79 -0.20 -3.59
CA ALA A 70 17.52 0.14 -4.21
C ALA A 70 17.27 -0.65 -5.52
N GLU A 71 18.33 -0.84 -6.32
CA GLU A 71 18.26 -1.67 -7.54
C GLU A 71 18.01 -3.15 -7.19
N ASP A 72 18.74 -3.69 -6.23
CA ASP A 72 18.60 -5.09 -5.79
C ASP A 72 17.19 -5.34 -5.24
N GLU A 73 16.66 -4.43 -4.42
CA GLU A 73 15.28 -4.51 -3.88
C GLU A 73 14.22 -4.36 -4.98
N ALA A 74 14.45 -3.50 -5.98
CA ALA A 74 13.55 -3.34 -7.11
C ALA A 74 13.52 -4.58 -8.01
N MET A 75 14.67 -5.26 -8.18
CA MET A 75 14.76 -6.48 -8.98
C MET A 75 14.28 -7.72 -8.24
N ARG A 76 14.34 -7.72 -6.92
CA ARG A 76 13.88 -8.83 -6.07
C ARG A 76 12.97 -8.33 -4.95
N PRO A 77 11.72 -8.01 -5.28
CA PRO A 77 10.75 -7.59 -4.25
C PRO A 77 10.53 -8.69 -3.21
N PRO A 78 10.08 -8.34 -1.98
CA PRO A 78 9.74 -9.33 -0.98
C PRO A 78 8.68 -10.32 -1.48
N PRO A 79 8.82 -11.63 -1.18
CA PRO A 79 7.86 -12.65 -1.60
C PRO A 79 6.44 -12.35 -1.06
N VAL A 80 5.44 -12.73 -1.84
CA VAL A 80 4.05 -12.65 -1.39
C VAL A 80 3.82 -13.65 -0.25
N ALA A 81 3.46 -13.12 0.91
CA ALA A 81 3.25 -13.95 2.09
C ALA A 81 1.98 -14.81 1.97
N GLY A 82 2.03 -16.03 2.55
CA GLY A 82 0.88 -16.93 2.68
C GLY A 82 0.62 -17.80 1.46
N LEU A 83 1.48 -17.79 0.45
CA LEU A 83 1.41 -18.69 -0.70
C LEU A 83 2.25 -19.94 -0.46
N THR A 84 1.79 -21.07 -1.00
CA THR A 84 2.47 -22.36 -1.00
C THR A 84 2.48 -22.99 -2.38
N THR A 85 3.37 -23.95 -2.61
CA THR A 85 3.34 -24.73 -3.86
C THR A 85 2.17 -25.74 -3.82
N ALA A 86 1.35 -25.75 -4.89
CA ALA A 86 0.24 -26.67 -5.00
C ALA A 86 0.75 -28.12 -5.21
N ARG A 87 0.15 -29.06 -4.48
CA ARG A 87 0.41 -30.51 -4.65
C ARG A 87 -0.62 -31.19 -5.52
N GLU A 88 -1.84 -30.68 -5.49
CA GLU A 88 -2.97 -31.19 -6.28
C GLU A 88 -3.57 -30.04 -7.10
N THR A 89 -4.08 -30.38 -8.28
CA THR A 89 -4.74 -29.39 -9.13
C THR A 89 -6.16 -29.15 -8.65
N HIS A 90 -6.46 -27.88 -8.38
CA HIS A 90 -7.77 -27.43 -7.95
C HIS A 90 -8.27 -26.27 -8.81
N SER A 91 -9.53 -26.35 -9.26
CA SER A 91 -10.16 -25.29 -10.05
C SER A 91 -11.42 -24.75 -9.38
N ARG A 92 -11.64 -23.45 -9.48
CA ARG A 92 -12.84 -22.81 -8.96
C ARG A 92 -13.26 -21.62 -9.82
N LEU A 93 -14.54 -21.29 -9.76
CA LEU A 93 -15.07 -20.06 -10.35
C LEU A 93 -14.95 -18.90 -9.36
N PHE A 94 -14.65 -17.73 -9.90
CA PHE A 94 -14.56 -16.50 -9.14
C PHE A 94 -15.46 -15.44 -9.77
N ASP A 95 -16.37 -14.87 -8.98
CA ASP A 95 -17.22 -13.75 -9.38
C ASP A 95 -16.50 -12.43 -9.11
N PRO A 96 -16.15 -11.65 -10.15
CA PRO A 96 -15.49 -10.36 -9.98
C PRO A 96 -16.46 -9.23 -9.59
N SER A 97 -17.74 -9.50 -9.41
CA SER A 97 -18.72 -8.49 -9.03
C SER A 97 -18.36 -7.81 -7.72
N PHE A 98 -18.59 -6.53 -7.65
CA PHE A 98 -18.36 -5.75 -6.43
C PHE A 98 -19.52 -4.79 -6.16
N THR A 99 -19.73 -4.46 -4.88
CA THR A 99 -20.71 -3.47 -4.47
C THR A 99 -20.04 -2.11 -4.37
N VAL A 100 -20.61 -1.13 -5.05
CA VAL A 100 -20.16 0.26 -5.03
C VAL A 100 -20.34 0.84 -3.63
N GLN A 101 -19.25 1.28 -3.00
CA GLN A 101 -19.26 1.74 -1.61
C GLN A 101 -19.69 3.20 -1.44
N ARG A 102 -19.61 4.00 -2.50
CA ARG A 102 -20.02 5.42 -2.57
C ARG A 102 -20.38 5.77 -3.99
N ASP A 103 -21.17 6.81 -4.17
CA ASP A 103 -21.48 7.30 -5.53
C ASP A 103 -20.17 7.67 -6.26
N ILE A 104 -20.07 7.25 -7.51
CA ILE A 104 -18.94 7.53 -8.39
C ILE A 104 -19.44 8.46 -9.49
N ALA A 105 -18.84 9.64 -9.57
CA ALA A 105 -19.14 10.65 -10.57
C ALA A 105 -17.95 10.86 -11.52
N ASP A 106 -18.25 11.31 -12.74
CA ASP A 106 -17.25 11.78 -13.68
C ASP A 106 -16.69 13.16 -13.28
N GLN A 107 -15.76 13.67 -14.06
CA GLN A 107 -15.15 15.00 -13.83
C GLN A 107 -16.13 16.17 -13.94
N ASN A 108 -17.33 15.95 -14.51
CA ASN A 108 -18.39 16.95 -14.63
C ASN A 108 -19.41 16.82 -13.49
N GLY A 109 -19.23 15.89 -12.56
CA GLY A 109 -20.12 15.64 -11.43
C GLY A 109 -21.33 14.75 -11.78
N VAL A 110 -21.37 14.15 -12.98
CA VAL A 110 -22.43 13.21 -13.37
C VAL A 110 -22.18 11.86 -12.72
N VAL A 111 -23.08 11.44 -11.84
CA VAL A 111 -23.00 10.14 -11.16
C VAL A 111 -23.32 9.03 -12.15
N PHE A 112 -22.41 8.09 -12.35
CA PHE A 112 -22.59 6.94 -13.24
C PHE A 112 -22.64 5.59 -12.50
N ALA A 113 -22.31 5.55 -11.21
CA ALA A 113 -22.50 4.38 -10.37
C ALA A 113 -22.92 4.80 -8.95
N HIS A 114 -23.99 4.22 -8.44
CA HIS A 114 -24.57 4.58 -7.15
C HIS A 114 -24.12 3.65 -6.03
N LYS A 115 -23.99 4.21 -4.82
CA LYS A 115 -23.74 3.43 -3.61
C LYS A 115 -24.76 2.28 -3.47
N GLY A 116 -24.26 1.07 -3.19
CA GLY A 116 -25.07 -0.14 -3.07
C GLY A 116 -25.34 -0.87 -4.38
N GLN A 117 -25.03 -0.27 -5.53
CA GLN A 117 -25.13 -0.93 -6.83
C GLN A 117 -24.08 -2.07 -6.91
N VAL A 118 -24.54 -3.24 -7.37
CA VAL A 118 -23.64 -4.36 -7.70
C VAL A 118 -23.24 -4.24 -9.17
N VAL A 119 -21.93 -4.22 -9.43
CA VAL A 119 -21.36 -4.08 -10.78
C VAL A 119 -20.45 -5.27 -11.06
N ASN A 120 -20.69 -5.93 -12.20
CA ASN A 120 -19.77 -6.94 -12.71
C ASN A 120 -18.94 -6.31 -13.85
N PRO A 121 -17.59 -6.35 -13.79
CA PRO A 121 -16.72 -5.79 -14.83
C PRO A 121 -17.01 -6.35 -16.23
N PHE A 122 -17.49 -7.60 -16.34
CA PHE A 122 -17.88 -8.22 -17.60
C PHE A 122 -19.17 -7.64 -18.23
N ASP A 123 -19.90 -6.79 -17.52
CA ASP A 123 -21.02 -6.05 -18.12
C ASP A 123 -20.52 -4.90 -19.00
N VAL A 124 -19.31 -4.40 -18.74
CA VAL A 124 -18.66 -3.32 -19.47
C VAL A 124 -17.63 -3.85 -20.45
N ILE A 125 -16.83 -4.82 -20.02
CA ILE A 125 -15.78 -5.49 -20.81
C ILE A 125 -16.19 -6.97 -20.91
N PRO A 126 -16.98 -7.35 -21.90
CA PRO A 126 -17.60 -8.69 -21.95
C PRO A 126 -16.61 -9.82 -22.19
N VAL A 127 -15.45 -9.51 -22.75
CA VAL A 127 -14.39 -10.48 -23.04
C VAL A 127 -13.09 -10.05 -22.38
N PHE A 128 -12.57 -10.88 -21.50
CA PHE A 128 -11.22 -10.77 -20.96
C PHE A 128 -10.31 -11.72 -21.74
N ASP A 129 -9.71 -11.20 -22.81
CA ASP A 129 -8.86 -11.95 -23.72
C ASP A 129 -7.39 -12.01 -23.27
N GLU A 130 -7.23 -12.35 -21.99
CA GLU A 130 -5.92 -12.47 -21.37
C GLU A 130 -5.88 -13.64 -20.37
N THR A 131 -4.75 -14.34 -20.32
CA THR A 131 -4.47 -15.35 -19.32
C THR A 131 -3.37 -14.85 -18.37
N LEU A 132 -3.63 -14.93 -17.07
CA LEU A 132 -2.67 -14.56 -16.04
C LEU A 132 -2.08 -15.84 -15.42
N TYR A 133 -0.77 -15.95 -15.39
CA TYR A 133 -0.03 -17.04 -14.74
C TYR A 133 0.68 -16.49 -13.50
N PHE A 134 0.44 -17.08 -12.35
CA PHE A 134 1.10 -16.73 -11.09
C PHE A 134 2.10 -17.81 -10.73
N ILE A 135 3.37 -17.45 -10.54
CA ILE A 135 4.43 -18.42 -10.27
C ILE A 135 5.40 -17.91 -9.20
N ASP A 136 5.96 -18.83 -8.46
CA ASP A 136 7.19 -18.67 -7.70
C ASP A 136 8.38 -18.93 -8.63
N ALA A 137 9.14 -17.91 -8.98
CA ALA A 137 10.24 -18.04 -9.92
C ALA A 137 11.54 -18.59 -9.29
N ASP A 138 11.57 -18.76 -7.96
CA ASP A 138 12.65 -19.49 -7.28
C ASP A 138 12.40 -21.02 -7.31
N ASP A 139 11.25 -21.48 -7.80
CA ASP A 139 10.95 -22.87 -8.04
C ASP A 139 11.09 -23.19 -9.54
N ASP A 140 12.19 -23.83 -9.93
CA ASP A 140 12.48 -24.23 -11.32
C ASP A 140 11.35 -25.04 -11.97
N ARG A 141 10.57 -25.81 -11.17
CA ARG A 141 9.43 -26.57 -11.67
C ARG A 141 8.32 -25.66 -12.18
N GLN A 142 8.12 -24.52 -11.50
CA GLN A 142 7.11 -23.54 -11.90
C GLN A 142 7.56 -22.75 -13.14
N ILE A 143 8.86 -22.44 -13.25
CA ILE A 143 9.44 -21.89 -14.48
C ILE A 143 9.26 -22.87 -15.65
N ALA A 144 9.57 -24.15 -15.45
CA ALA A 144 9.39 -25.18 -16.46
C ALA A 144 7.91 -25.37 -16.83
N TRP A 145 7.02 -25.33 -15.83
CA TRP A 145 5.58 -25.43 -16.04
C TRP A 145 5.04 -24.28 -16.89
N VAL A 146 5.37 -23.03 -16.58
CA VAL A 146 4.85 -21.89 -17.33
C VAL A 146 5.35 -21.84 -18.77
N LYS A 147 6.58 -22.30 -19.03
CA LYS A 147 7.13 -22.43 -20.40
C LYS A 147 6.34 -23.38 -21.30
N GLN A 148 5.64 -24.35 -20.71
CA GLN A 148 4.84 -25.34 -21.45
C GLN A 148 3.40 -24.88 -21.69
N GLN A 149 2.99 -23.75 -21.09
CA GLN A 149 1.63 -23.25 -21.24
C GLN A 149 1.43 -22.64 -22.62
N VAL A 150 0.32 -23.00 -23.26
CA VAL A 150 -0.14 -22.42 -24.52
C VAL A 150 -1.49 -21.76 -24.25
N PRO A 151 -1.53 -20.45 -23.99
CA PRO A 151 -2.78 -19.77 -23.71
C PRO A 151 -3.69 -19.75 -24.94
N HIS A 152 -4.99 -19.92 -24.71
CA HIS A 152 -6.01 -19.79 -25.77
C HIS A 152 -6.46 -18.32 -25.98
N THR A 153 -5.93 -17.40 -25.20
CA THR A 153 -6.20 -15.97 -25.25
C THR A 153 -5.16 -15.25 -26.09
N THR A 154 -5.50 -14.09 -26.63
CA THR A 154 -4.61 -13.29 -27.49
C THR A 154 -3.34 -12.85 -26.73
N THR A 155 -3.48 -12.62 -25.41
CA THR A 155 -2.36 -12.20 -24.57
C THR A 155 -2.25 -13.08 -23.33
N SER A 156 -1.02 -13.16 -22.79
CA SER A 156 -0.76 -13.78 -21.50
C SER A 156 0.24 -12.95 -20.71
N ARG A 157 0.12 -13.01 -19.37
CA ARG A 157 1.07 -12.37 -18.46
C ARG A 157 1.55 -13.36 -17.43
N VAL A 158 2.86 -13.37 -17.22
CA VAL A 158 3.48 -14.08 -16.10
C VAL A 158 3.69 -13.09 -14.96
N ILE A 159 3.09 -13.39 -13.82
CA ILE A 159 3.11 -12.58 -12.61
C ILE A 159 3.87 -13.36 -11.55
N LEU A 160 5.00 -12.84 -11.13
CA LEU A 160 5.81 -13.45 -10.09
C LEU A 160 5.20 -13.14 -8.73
N VAL A 161 5.18 -14.12 -7.86
CA VAL A 161 4.87 -13.96 -6.42
C VAL A 161 6.13 -14.06 -5.56
N ASN A 162 7.22 -14.56 -6.12
CA ASN A 162 8.56 -14.64 -5.56
C ASN A 162 9.58 -14.72 -6.70
N GLY A 163 10.84 -14.35 -6.41
CA GLY A 163 11.95 -14.46 -7.34
C GLY A 163 12.47 -13.14 -7.88
N ASN A 164 13.51 -13.21 -8.67
CA ASN A 164 14.15 -12.05 -9.30
C ASN A 164 13.48 -11.74 -10.64
N VAL A 165 12.98 -10.50 -10.80
CA VAL A 165 12.23 -10.05 -11.99
C VAL A 165 13.10 -10.09 -13.25
N ARG A 166 14.38 -9.67 -13.16
CA ARG A 166 15.31 -9.65 -14.31
C ARG A 166 15.64 -11.06 -14.77
N ASP A 167 16.09 -11.91 -13.82
CA ASP A 167 16.50 -13.27 -14.10
C ASP A 167 15.34 -14.11 -14.64
N SER A 168 14.14 -13.88 -14.08
CA SER A 168 12.91 -14.56 -14.55
C SER A 168 12.51 -14.14 -15.96
N ALA A 169 12.62 -12.82 -16.27
CA ALA A 169 12.33 -12.32 -17.61
C ALA A 169 13.30 -12.88 -18.63
N GLU A 170 14.59 -13.00 -18.30
CA GLU A 170 15.61 -13.64 -19.14
C GLU A 170 15.34 -15.14 -19.31
N ALA A 171 15.09 -15.84 -18.21
CA ALA A 171 14.79 -17.28 -18.24
C ALA A 171 13.56 -17.62 -19.08
N LEU A 172 12.52 -16.76 -19.07
CA LEU A 172 11.28 -16.95 -19.82
C LEU A 172 11.32 -16.33 -21.23
N GLY A 173 12.33 -15.54 -21.56
CA GLY A 173 12.42 -14.81 -22.82
C GLY A 173 11.27 -13.84 -23.05
N SER A 174 10.62 -13.38 -21.99
CA SER A 174 9.45 -12.52 -22.06
C SER A 174 9.37 -11.57 -20.86
N ARG A 175 8.56 -10.52 -21.00
CA ARG A 175 8.28 -9.62 -19.91
C ARG A 175 7.53 -10.32 -18.79
N VAL A 176 7.91 -10.07 -17.53
CA VAL A 176 7.22 -10.54 -16.34
C VAL A 176 6.75 -9.35 -15.50
N TRP A 177 5.79 -9.60 -14.65
CA TRP A 177 5.27 -8.65 -13.66
C TRP A 177 5.46 -9.23 -12.26
N PHE A 178 5.34 -8.44 -11.24
CA PHE A 178 5.43 -8.88 -9.85
C PHE A 178 4.17 -8.44 -9.08
N ASP A 179 3.55 -9.36 -8.34
CA ASP A 179 2.40 -9.04 -7.48
C ASP A 179 2.88 -8.44 -6.16
N GLN A 180 3.20 -7.14 -6.19
CA GLN A 180 3.67 -6.45 -4.99
C GLN A 180 2.63 -6.53 -3.87
N THR A 181 3.08 -6.96 -2.67
CA THR A 181 2.25 -7.14 -1.47
C THR A 181 1.10 -8.16 -1.60
N GLY A 182 1.02 -8.91 -2.70
CA GLY A 182 0.00 -9.91 -2.94
C GLY A 182 -1.39 -9.33 -3.19
N ASN A 183 -1.48 -8.15 -3.81
CA ASN A 183 -2.78 -7.50 -4.03
C ASN A 183 -3.65 -8.28 -5.02
N ILE A 184 -3.04 -8.83 -6.07
CA ILE A 184 -3.76 -9.55 -7.11
C ILE A 184 -4.12 -10.96 -6.62
N THR A 185 -3.17 -11.67 -6.03
CA THR A 185 -3.40 -13.01 -5.46
C THR A 185 -4.46 -13.00 -4.38
N LYS A 186 -4.43 -12.03 -3.47
CA LYS A 186 -5.46 -11.85 -2.42
C LYS A 186 -6.83 -11.56 -3.02
N LYS A 187 -6.91 -10.69 -4.03
CA LYS A 187 -8.18 -10.36 -4.69
C LYS A 187 -8.81 -11.59 -5.35
N PHE A 188 -8.02 -12.41 -6.00
CA PHE A 188 -8.49 -13.66 -6.59
C PHE A 188 -8.60 -14.81 -5.58
N GLY A 189 -8.13 -14.63 -4.34
CA GLY A 189 -8.11 -15.67 -3.31
C GLY A 189 -7.20 -16.84 -3.68
N ILE A 190 -6.09 -16.59 -4.41
CA ILE A 190 -5.08 -17.59 -4.74
C ILE A 190 -4.28 -17.85 -3.46
N THR A 191 -4.13 -19.14 -3.13
CA THR A 191 -3.39 -19.58 -1.95
C THR A 191 -2.23 -20.50 -2.31
N GLN A 192 -2.26 -21.04 -3.52
CA GLN A 192 -1.24 -21.96 -4.02
C GLN A 192 -0.79 -21.58 -5.43
N VAL A 193 0.49 -21.81 -5.72
CA VAL A 193 1.08 -21.58 -7.04
C VAL A 193 1.80 -22.84 -7.52
N PRO A 194 1.93 -23.06 -8.85
CA PRO A 194 1.53 -22.17 -9.92
C PRO A 194 0.01 -22.09 -10.07
N ALA A 195 -0.48 -20.93 -10.52
CA ALA A 195 -1.90 -20.72 -10.74
C ALA A 195 -2.18 -20.00 -12.07
N GLU A 196 -3.33 -20.30 -12.66
CA GLU A 196 -3.84 -19.65 -13.87
C GLU A 196 -5.16 -18.96 -13.55
N VAL A 197 -5.33 -17.74 -14.08
CA VAL A 197 -6.59 -17.01 -14.07
C VAL A 197 -6.96 -16.62 -15.49
N LYS A 198 -8.14 -17.01 -15.92
CA LYS A 198 -8.72 -16.65 -17.22
C LYS A 198 -10.23 -16.52 -17.13
N GLN A 199 -10.86 -15.92 -18.11
CA GLN A 199 -12.32 -15.91 -18.16
C GLN A 199 -12.85 -17.34 -18.33
N ALA A 200 -13.86 -17.69 -17.53
CA ALA A 200 -14.56 -18.97 -17.69
C ALA A 200 -15.36 -18.97 -19.00
N PRO A 201 -15.25 -20.03 -19.83
CA PRO A 201 -15.91 -20.07 -21.13
C PRO A 201 -17.43 -19.79 -21.04
N GLY A 202 -17.90 -18.79 -21.78
CA GLY A 202 -19.31 -18.42 -21.85
C GLY A 202 -19.90 -17.82 -20.58
N LYS A 203 -19.07 -17.42 -19.60
CA LYS A 203 -19.52 -16.88 -18.31
C LYS A 203 -18.92 -15.51 -18.02
N LYS A 204 -19.64 -14.73 -17.23
CA LYS A 204 -19.16 -13.47 -16.63
C LYS A 204 -18.41 -13.73 -15.31
N LEU A 205 -17.54 -14.74 -15.30
CA LEU A 205 -16.78 -15.21 -14.16
C LEU A 205 -15.35 -15.50 -14.60
N PHE A 206 -14.41 -15.46 -13.66
CA PHE A 206 -13.09 -16.03 -13.87
C PHE A 206 -13.05 -17.52 -13.50
N LEU A 207 -12.26 -18.28 -14.22
CA LEU A 207 -11.81 -19.61 -13.84
C LEU A 207 -10.40 -19.44 -13.26
N ILE A 208 -10.21 -19.88 -12.03
CA ILE A 208 -8.93 -19.93 -11.34
C ILE A 208 -8.56 -21.37 -11.16
N THR A 209 -7.37 -21.74 -11.60
CA THR A 209 -6.83 -23.09 -11.45
C THR A 209 -5.47 -23.01 -10.78
N GLU A 210 -5.34 -23.61 -9.61
CA GLU A 210 -4.07 -23.84 -8.91
C GLU A 210 -3.58 -25.23 -9.32
N PHE A 211 -2.37 -25.33 -9.89
CA PHE A 211 -1.88 -26.57 -10.52
C PHE A 211 -0.93 -27.33 -9.60
N GLY A 212 -1.28 -28.57 -9.29
CA GLY A 212 -0.38 -29.46 -8.56
C GLY A 212 0.87 -29.78 -9.37
N LEU A 213 2.02 -29.58 -8.76
CA LEU A 213 3.30 -30.02 -9.32
C LEU A 213 3.78 -31.28 -8.60
N PRO A 214 4.41 -32.22 -9.32
CA PRO A 214 4.99 -33.40 -8.69
C PRO A 214 6.08 -32.98 -7.68
N ASP A 215 6.19 -33.74 -6.60
CA ASP A 215 7.27 -33.58 -5.64
C ASP A 215 8.62 -33.81 -6.33
N ARG A 216 9.69 -33.20 -5.77
CA ARG A 216 11.05 -33.33 -6.29
C ARG A 216 11.56 -34.76 -6.13
#